data_4970e33b70badca0cebf8c13b0d33f06
#
_entry.id   4970e33b70badca0cebf8c13b0d33f06
#
_cell.length_a   1.000
_cell.length_b   1.000
_cell.length_c   1.000
_cell.angle_alpha   90.00
_cell.angle_beta   90.00
_cell.angle_gamma   90.00
#
_symmetry.space_group_name_H-M   'P 1'
#
loop_
_entity.id
_entity.type
_entity.pdbx_description
1 polymer ?
#
loop_
_entity_poly.entity_id
_entity_poly.type
_entity_poly.pdbx_seq_one_letter_code
_entity_poly.pdbx_strand_id
1 'polypeptide(L)'
;MKPKMITYADGMKYWYMNGKLHREDGPAIEWADGTKFWYLNGKLHREDGPAVEYADGTKRWWLNGKRHREDGPAAEWADGTKFWYLNGKELTEKEFNKVRLKKNLQDLIQ
;
A
#
# COMPACT_ATOMS: atom_id res chain seq x y z
N MET A 1 -19.64 9.98 8.89
CA MET A 1 -19.32 11.00 7.88
C MET A 1 -18.69 10.36 6.68
N LYS A 2 -19.11 10.73 5.48
CA LYS A 2 -18.58 10.12 4.24
C LYS A 2 -17.56 11.03 3.58
N PRO A 3 -16.50 10.46 2.96
CA PRO A 3 -15.57 11.27 2.17
C PRO A 3 -16.31 11.93 1.00
N LYS A 4 -15.82 13.09 0.60
CA LYS A 4 -16.32 13.79 -0.58
C LYS A 4 -15.40 13.50 -1.76
N MET A 5 -15.99 13.16 -2.90
CA MET A 5 -15.24 12.94 -4.12
C MET A 5 -15.19 14.22 -4.94
N ILE A 6 -14.00 14.55 -5.44
CA ILE A 6 -13.78 15.65 -6.37
C ILE A 6 -13.25 15.03 -7.67
N THR A 7 -13.90 15.36 -8.78
CA THR A 7 -13.45 14.94 -10.12
C THR A 7 -12.83 16.14 -10.81
N TYR A 8 -11.59 15.95 -11.30
CA TYR A 8 -10.88 16.98 -12.04
C TYR A 8 -11.09 16.82 -13.54
N ALA A 9 -10.80 17.88 -14.30
CA ALA A 9 -11.07 17.94 -15.74
C ALA A 9 -10.41 16.82 -16.56
N ASP A 10 -9.29 16.28 -16.07
CA ASP A 10 -8.55 15.19 -16.73
C ASP A 10 -9.07 13.79 -16.36
N GLY A 11 -10.18 13.71 -15.61
CA GLY A 11 -10.78 12.44 -15.19
C GLY A 11 -10.20 11.89 -13.90
N MET A 12 -9.29 12.60 -13.25
CA MET A 12 -8.75 12.16 -11.96
C MET A 12 -9.78 12.35 -10.86
N LYS A 13 -9.90 11.37 -9.97
CA LYS A 13 -10.84 11.38 -8.84
C LYS A 13 -10.09 11.34 -7.53
N TYR A 14 -10.48 12.22 -6.62
CA TYR A 14 -9.89 12.30 -5.28
C TYR A 14 -10.99 12.27 -4.23
N TRP A 15 -10.79 11.49 -3.16
CA TRP A 15 -11.71 11.44 -2.03
C TRP A 15 -11.08 12.10 -0.82
N TYR A 16 -11.79 13.05 -0.21
CA TYR A 16 -11.33 13.80 0.95
C TYR A 16 -12.31 13.68 2.11
N MET A 17 -11.77 13.64 3.32
CA MET A 17 -12.55 13.76 4.53
C MET A 17 -11.75 14.62 5.52
N ASN A 18 -12.41 15.67 6.06
CA ASN A 18 -11.76 16.61 6.98
C ASN A 18 -10.46 17.20 6.39
N GLY A 19 -10.47 17.51 5.09
CA GLY A 19 -9.32 18.11 4.39
C GLY A 19 -8.19 17.17 4.09
N LYS A 20 -8.34 15.88 4.36
CA LYS A 20 -7.30 14.87 4.11
C LYS A 20 -7.78 13.83 3.12
N LEU A 21 -6.86 13.32 2.30
CA LEU A 21 -7.15 12.19 1.43
C LEU A 21 -7.58 11.01 2.30
N HIS A 22 -8.76 10.45 1.98
CA HIS A 22 -9.33 9.39 2.81
C HIS A 22 -10.43 8.65 2.08
N ARG A 23 -10.33 7.33 2.03
CA ARG A 23 -11.42 6.47 1.56
C ARG A 23 -11.23 5.08 2.13
N GLU A 24 -12.29 4.53 2.76
CA GLU A 24 -12.20 3.22 3.41
C GLU A 24 -12.52 2.06 2.48
N ASP A 25 -13.38 2.28 1.48
CA ASP A 25 -13.88 1.22 0.62
C ASP A 25 -13.25 1.19 -0.77
N GLY A 26 -12.10 1.84 -0.93
CA GLY A 26 -11.41 1.86 -2.21
C GLY A 26 -10.24 2.84 -2.21
N PRO A 27 -9.64 3.07 -3.38
CA PRO A 27 -8.56 4.05 -3.47
C PRO A 27 -9.07 5.48 -3.29
N ALA A 28 -8.30 6.30 -2.57
CA ALA A 28 -8.64 7.70 -2.36
C ALA A 28 -8.22 8.57 -3.55
N ILE A 29 -7.37 8.05 -4.43
CA ILE A 29 -7.00 8.71 -5.68
C ILE A 29 -7.11 7.68 -6.81
N GLU A 30 -7.79 8.05 -7.87
CA GLU A 30 -7.84 7.25 -9.10
C GLU A 30 -7.45 8.16 -10.27
N TRP A 31 -6.40 7.81 -10.97
CA TRP A 31 -5.97 8.54 -12.16
C TRP A 31 -6.63 7.95 -13.41
N ALA A 32 -6.70 8.75 -14.46
CA ALA A 32 -7.31 8.34 -15.72
C ALA A 32 -6.61 7.14 -16.37
N ASP A 33 -5.30 6.96 -16.12
CA ASP A 33 -4.52 5.83 -16.66
C ASP A 33 -4.68 4.54 -15.87
N GLY A 34 -5.49 4.56 -14.79
CA GLY A 34 -5.73 3.40 -13.94
C GLY A 34 -4.85 3.34 -12.69
N THR A 35 -3.92 4.26 -12.51
CA THR A 35 -3.11 4.35 -11.29
C THR A 35 -4.01 4.64 -10.09
N LYS A 36 -3.77 3.96 -8.96
CA LYS A 36 -4.60 4.07 -7.76
C LYS A 36 -3.75 4.21 -6.51
N PHE A 37 -4.22 5.03 -5.59
CA PHE A 37 -3.59 5.25 -4.29
C PHE A 37 -4.61 5.11 -3.18
N TRP A 38 -4.33 4.27 -2.18
CA TRP A 38 -5.16 4.10 -0.99
C TRP A 38 -4.63 4.95 0.14
N TYR A 39 -5.48 5.83 0.67
CA TYR A 39 -5.15 6.72 1.78
C TYR A 39 -6.18 6.60 2.88
N LEU A 40 -5.73 6.61 4.13
CA LEU A 40 -6.56 6.81 5.32
C LEU A 40 -5.96 7.95 6.12
N ASN A 41 -6.78 8.97 6.41
CA ASN A 41 -6.35 10.15 7.18
C ASN A 41 -5.07 10.79 6.64
N GLY A 42 -4.96 10.88 5.32
CA GLY A 42 -3.82 11.51 4.65
C GLY A 42 -2.57 10.68 4.55
N LYS A 43 -2.62 9.41 4.96
CA LYS A 43 -1.45 8.51 4.89
C LYS A 43 -1.74 7.35 3.95
N LEU A 44 -0.74 6.96 3.16
CA LEU A 44 -0.83 5.74 2.35
C LEU A 44 -1.07 4.55 3.27
N HIS A 45 -2.13 3.80 2.99
CA HIS A 45 -2.52 2.67 3.84
C HIS A 45 -3.46 1.73 3.12
N ARG A 46 -3.14 0.44 3.13
CA ARG A 46 -4.06 -0.61 2.69
C ARG A 46 -3.67 -1.93 3.33
N GLU A 47 -4.62 -2.60 3.97
CA GLU A 47 -4.34 -3.84 4.70
C GLU A 47 -4.43 -5.08 3.82
N ASP A 48 -5.28 -5.07 2.79
CA ASP A 48 -5.57 -6.25 1.99
C ASP A 48 -4.90 -6.23 0.60
N GLY A 49 -3.89 -5.40 0.41
CA GLY A 49 -3.22 -5.32 -0.88
C GLY A 49 -2.24 -4.15 -0.95
N PRO A 50 -1.70 -3.86 -2.13
CA PRO A 50 -0.81 -2.72 -2.29
C PRO A 50 -1.58 -1.40 -2.14
N ALA A 51 -0.96 -0.45 -1.43
CA ALA A 51 -1.56 0.88 -1.25
C ALA A 51 -1.34 1.77 -2.47
N VAL A 52 -0.43 1.40 -3.35
CA VAL A 52 -0.21 2.09 -4.63
C VAL A 52 -0.15 1.04 -5.73
N GLU A 53 -0.98 1.23 -6.73
CA GLU A 53 -0.97 0.40 -7.94
C GLU A 53 -0.81 1.34 -9.14
N TYR A 54 0.34 1.25 -9.80
CA TYR A 54 0.60 2.05 -11.00
C TYR A 54 0.04 1.35 -12.24
N ALA A 55 -0.27 2.15 -13.27
CA ALA A 55 -0.81 1.63 -14.51
C ALA A 55 0.13 0.62 -15.21
N ASP A 56 1.44 0.72 -14.96
CA ASP A 56 2.45 -0.18 -15.55
C ASP A 56 2.58 -1.51 -14.81
N GLY A 57 1.80 -1.72 -13.74
CA GLY A 57 1.84 -2.93 -12.93
C GLY A 57 2.73 -2.86 -11.70
N THR A 58 3.47 -1.76 -11.50
CA THR A 58 4.26 -1.56 -10.28
C THR A 58 3.33 -1.45 -9.08
N LYS A 59 3.67 -2.14 -7.99
CA LYS A 59 2.86 -2.18 -6.77
C LYS A 59 3.70 -1.87 -5.55
N ARG A 60 3.14 -1.12 -4.61
CA ARG A 60 3.79 -0.78 -3.36
C ARG A 60 2.84 -0.94 -2.18
N TRP A 61 3.32 -1.60 -1.13
CA TRP A 61 2.54 -1.86 0.08
C TRP A 61 2.93 -0.86 1.17
N TRP A 62 1.93 -0.22 1.76
CA TRP A 62 2.10 0.77 2.81
C TRP A 62 1.07 0.54 3.91
N LEU A 63 1.49 0.68 5.17
CA LEU A 63 0.62 0.72 6.33
C LEU A 63 0.95 1.96 7.15
N ASN A 64 -0.06 2.78 7.43
CA ASN A 64 0.10 4.01 8.21
C ASN A 64 1.26 4.89 7.74
N GLY A 65 1.41 5.01 6.42
CA GLY A 65 2.45 5.85 5.82
C GLY A 65 3.85 5.25 5.80
N LYS A 66 3.99 3.99 6.17
CA LYS A 66 5.29 3.29 6.14
C LYS A 66 5.24 2.13 5.16
N ARG A 67 6.32 1.93 4.41
CA ARG A 67 6.44 0.75 3.55
C ARG A 67 6.45 -0.50 4.42
N HIS A 68 5.55 -1.44 4.10
CA HIS A 68 5.40 -2.60 4.96
C HIS A 68 4.60 -3.70 4.28
N ARG A 69 5.10 -4.92 4.29
CA ARG A 69 4.34 -6.10 3.89
C ARG A 69 4.91 -7.32 4.60
N GLU A 70 4.06 -8.08 5.27
CA GLU A 70 4.49 -9.24 6.07
C GLU A 70 4.56 -10.55 5.27
N ASP A 71 3.83 -10.65 4.16
CA ASP A 71 3.73 -11.89 3.40
C ASP A 71 4.44 -11.85 2.05
N GLY A 72 5.30 -10.87 1.83
CA GLY A 72 6.04 -10.77 0.56
C GLY A 72 6.80 -9.46 0.44
N PRO A 73 7.29 -9.14 -0.76
CA PRO A 73 7.97 -7.87 -0.98
C PRO A 73 6.99 -6.70 -0.89
N ALA A 74 7.44 -5.60 -0.29
CA ALA A 74 6.62 -4.39 -0.14
C ALA A 74 6.66 -3.50 -1.37
N ALA A 75 7.52 -3.80 -2.32
CA ALA A 75 7.56 -3.14 -3.62
C ALA A 75 7.83 -4.19 -4.70
N GLU A 76 7.00 -4.17 -5.72
CA GLU A 76 7.17 -5.03 -6.90
C GLU A 76 7.09 -4.14 -8.12
N TRP A 77 8.20 -4.00 -8.84
CA TRP A 77 8.25 -3.19 -10.04
C TRP A 77 7.72 -3.97 -11.23
N ALA A 78 7.27 -3.25 -12.25
CA ALA A 78 6.74 -3.87 -13.46
C ALA A 78 7.73 -4.84 -14.12
N ASP A 79 9.03 -4.61 -13.97
CA ASP A 79 10.09 -5.47 -14.54
C ASP A 79 10.44 -6.67 -13.67
N GLY A 80 9.73 -6.87 -12.55
CA GLY A 80 9.93 -7.99 -11.63
C GLY A 80 10.90 -7.72 -10.48
N THR A 81 11.51 -6.53 -10.42
CA THR A 81 12.38 -6.15 -9.31
C THR A 81 11.57 -6.07 -8.02
N LYS A 82 12.10 -6.58 -6.90
CA LYS A 82 11.39 -6.68 -5.63
C LYS A 82 12.23 -6.11 -4.49
N PHE A 83 11.54 -5.46 -3.55
CA PHE A 83 12.15 -4.93 -2.33
C PHE A 83 11.28 -5.29 -1.13
N TRP A 84 11.93 -5.70 -0.04
CA TRP A 84 11.24 -6.11 1.20
C TRP A 84 11.39 -5.04 2.25
N TYR A 85 10.28 -4.66 2.89
CA TYR A 85 10.24 -3.65 3.96
C TYR A 85 9.34 -4.12 5.09
N LEU A 86 9.80 -3.90 6.32
CA LEU A 86 8.99 -4.07 7.52
C LEU A 86 9.06 -2.76 8.32
N ASN A 87 7.91 -2.14 8.54
CA ASN A 87 7.78 -0.86 9.27
C ASN A 87 8.72 0.22 8.74
N GLY A 88 8.83 0.32 7.41
CA GLY A 88 9.66 1.32 6.76
C GLY A 88 11.13 0.98 6.63
N LYS A 89 11.56 -0.15 7.19
CA LYS A 89 12.96 -0.58 7.12
C LYS A 89 13.14 -1.59 6.01
N GLU A 90 14.10 -1.34 5.13
CA GLU A 90 14.41 -2.27 4.05
C GLU A 90 15.20 -3.47 4.58
N LEU A 91 14.83 -4.67 4.10
CA LEU A 91 15.50 -5.93 4.42
C LEU A 91 15.90 -6.62 3.12
N THR A 92 16.95 -7.42 3.17
CA THR A 92 17.20 -8.36 2.09
C THR A 92 16.13 -9.46 2.12
N GLU A 93 15.94 -10.15 1.02
CA GLU A 93 15.00 -11.28 0.97
C GLU A 93 15.35 -12.32 2.04
N LYS A 94 16.64 -12.60 2.22
CA LYS A 94 17.12 -13.55 3.22
C LYS A 94 16.75 -13.12 4.64
N GLU A 95 16.97 -11.85 4.97
CA GLU A 95 16.59 -11.29 6.28
C GLU A 95 15.09 -11.37 6.49
N PHE A 96 14.33 -11.01 5.46
CA PHE A 96 12.86 -11.05 5.51
C PHE A 96 12.36 -12.47 5.79
N ASN A 97 12.90 -13.45 5.08
CA ASN A 97 12.51 -14.85 5.24
C ASN A 97 12.83 -15.38 6.62
N LYS A 98 13.93 -14.94 7.24
CA LYS A 98 14.26 -15.31 8.63
C LYS A 98 13.24 -14.78 9.61
N VAL A 99 12.84 -13.51 9.47
CA VAL A 99 11.84 -12.90 10.34
C VAL A 99 10.50 -13.63 10.21
N ARG A 100 10.10 -13.91 8.97
CA ARG A 100 8.84 -14.59 8.67
C ARG A 100 8.81 -16.01 9.24
N LEU A 101 9.90 -16.75 9.09
CA LEU A 101 10.02 -18.10 9.62
C LEU A 101 9.93 -18.12 11.14
N LYS A 102 10.64 -17.18 11.79
CA LYS A 102 10.62 -17.04 13.24
C LYS A 102 9.21 -16.76 13.76
N LYS A 103 8.48 -15.88 13.09
CA LYS A 103 7.10 -15.56 13.45
C LYS A 103 6.18 -16.78 13.30
N ASN A 104 6.33 -17.50 12.18
CA ASN A 104 5.52 -18.70 11.92
C ASN A 104 5.75 -19.77 12.98
N LEU A 105 6.99 -19.95 13.43
CA LEU A 105 7.32 -20.88 14.50
C LEU A 105 6.69 -20.48 15.84
N GLN A 106 6.68 -19.18 16.14
CA GLN A 106 6.04 -18.67 17.36
C GLN A 106 4.53 -18.90 17.33
N ASP A 107 3.90 -18.71 16.17
CA ASP A 107 2.47 -18.93 16.03
C ASP A 107 2.09 -20.40 16.26
N LEU A 108 2.98 -21.32 15.91
CA LEU A 108 2.75 -22.78 16.09
C LEU A 108 2.77 -23.23 17.55
N ILE A 109 3.43 -22.51 18.43
CA ILE A 109 3.59 -22.91 19.83
C ILE A 109 2.62 -22.20 20.78
N GLN A 110 1.70 -21.41 20.24
CA GLN A 110 0.67 -20.74 21.05
C GLN A 110 -0.60 -21.56 21.16
#